data_35f0c63bdc6133463c79be4189ae05c8
#
_entry.id   35f0c63bdc6133463c79be4189ae05c8
#
_cell.length_a   1.000
_cell.length_b   1.000
_cell.length_c   1.000
_cell.angle_alpha   90.00
_cell.angle_beta   90.00
_cell.angle_gamma   90.00
#
_symmetry.space_group_name_H-M   'P 1'
#
loop_
_entity.id
_entity.type
_entity.pdbx_description
1 polymer ?
#
loop_
_entity_poly.entity_id
_entity_poly.type
_entity_poly.pdbx_seq_one_letter_code
_entity_poly.pdbx_strand_id
1 'polypeptide(L)'
;SHGVTVTEVSEITGFPECFDGRVKTLHPKVHAGILADRRLTTHREQLTALEVKPFDLVVCNLYPFSETVAQGGDFNECIEKIDIGGPSMVRAAAKNHANVAVLTNPDQYEDLARALSEGGYTMEERRVLAARAFAHTAAYDVAVATWFGSRDGVAVDGVPTFVGTTGELSCPLRYGENSHQAAAVY
;
A
#
# COMPACT_ATOMS: atom_id res chain seq x y z
N SER A 1 14.21 20.78 -7.41
CA SER A 1 14.83 19.69 -6.61
C SER A 1 15.42 20.29 -5.36
N HIS A 2 15.18 19.68 -4.22
CA HIS A 2 15.65 20.16 -2.91
C HIS A 2 17.00 19.49 -2.53
N GLY A 3 17.84 19.14 -3.52
CA GLY A 3 19.16 18.54 -3.30
C GLY A 3 19.14 17.04 -2.96
N VAL A 4 18.00 16.39 -3.10
CA VAL A 4 17.89 14.93 -2.91
C VAL A 4 18.32 14.22 -4.19
N THR A 5 19.21 13.24 -4.07
CA THR A 5 19.60 12.37 -5.19
C THR A 5 18.43 11.47 -5.55
N VAL A 6 18.05 11.49 -6.82
CA VAL A 6 16.98 10.65 -7.36
C VAL A 6 17.59 9.63 -8.32
N THR A 7 17.14 8.38 -8.23
CA THR A 7 17.47 7.31 -9.17
C THR A 7 16.16 6.83 -9.80
N GLU A 8 16.09 6.84 -11.10
CA GLU A 8 14.90 6.37 -11.82
C GLU A 8 14.76 4.85 -11.69
N VAL A 9 13.50 4.38 -11.67
CA VAL A 9 13.20 2.95 -11.54
C VAL A 9 13.81 2.15 -12.69
N SER A 10 13.80 2.69 -13.90
CA SER A 10 14.43 2.09 -15.09
C SER A 10 15.95 1.88 -14.94
N GLU A 11 16.64 2.75 -14.21
CA GLU A 11 18.06 2.56 -13.91
C GLU A 11 18.30 1.38 -12.95
N ILE A 12 17.38 1.19 -11.98
CA ILE A 12 17.46 0.07 -11.03
C ILE A 12 17.14 -1.26 -11.72
N THR A 13 16.08 -1.26 -12.54
CA THR A 13 15.56 -2.48 -13.16
C THR A 13 16.32 -2.87 -14.41
N GLY A 14 16.88 -1.90 -15.15
CA GLY A 14 17.36 -2.06 -16.50
C GLY A 14 16.24 -2.26 -17.52
N PHE A 15 14.98 -1.98 -17.14
CA PHE A 15 13.80 -2.15 -17.99
C PHE A 15 13.07 -0.80 -18.12
N PRO A 16 12.71 -0.39 -19.34
CA PRO A 16 12.02 0.88 -19.55
C PRO A 16 10.59 0.83 -19.01
N GLU A 17 10.08 1.97 -18.59
CA GLU A 17 8.65 2.15 -18.37
C GLU A 17 7.90 1.93 -19.68
N CYS A 18 6.83 1.14 -19.66
CA CYS A 18 6.08 0.82 -20.86
C CYS A 18 4.57 0.76 -20.59
N PHE A 19 3.80 0.74 -21.70
CA PHE A 19 2.33 0.74 -21.67
C PHE A 19 1.76 1.92 -20.86
N ASP A 20 2.26 3.12 -21.14
CA ASP A 20 1.84 4.37 -20.50
C ASP A 20 1.94 4.33 -18.95
N GLY A 21 2.98 3.68 -18.44
CA GLY A 21 3.24 3.57 -17.00
C GLY A 21 2.60 2.38 -16.29
N ARG A 22 1.82 1.55 -16.99
CA ARG A 22 1.19 0.36 -16.39
C ARG A 22 2.21 -0.68 -15.91
N VAL A 23 3.41 -0.71 -16.51
CA VAL A 23 4.52 -1.56 -16.10
C VAL A 23 5.75 -0.69 -15.85
N LYS A 24 6.13 -0.59 -14.58
CA LYS A 24 7.27 0.19 -14.08
C LYS A 24 7.91 -0.47 -12.86
N THR A 25 7.17 -0.54 -11.76
CA THR A 25 7.65 -1.06 -10.48
C THR A 25 7.39 -2.56 -10.28
N LEU A 26 6.55 -3.18 -11.12
CA LEU A 26 6.31 -4.63 -11.12
C LEU A 26 7.50 -5.37 -11.74
N HIS A 27 8.61 -5.37 -11.03
CA HIS A 27 9.86 -5.97 -11.49
C HIS A 27 10.55 -6.73 -10.36
N PRO A 28 11.16 -7.91 -10.64
CA PRO A 28 11.82 -8.71 -9.61
C PRO A 28 12.87 -7.95 -8.79
N LYS A 29 13.66 -7.08 -9.39
CA LYS A 29 14.66 -6.28 -8.67
C LYS A 29 14.03 -5.34 -7.64
N VAL A 30 12.91 -4.69 -7.96
CA VAL A 30 12.19 -3.82 -7.02
C VAL A 30 11.66 -4.66 -5.86
N HIS A 31 10.94 -5.74 -6.17
CA HIS A 31 10.34 -6.58 -5.13
C HIS A 31 11.37 -7.37 -4.31
N ALA A 32 12.50 -7.76 -4.90
CA ALA A 32 13.60 -8.36 -4.14
C ALA A 32 14.18 -7.36 -3.12
N GLY A 33 14.36 -6.09 -3.52
CA GLY A 33 14.82 -5.04 -2.62
C GLY A 33 13.86 -4.78 -1.45
N ILE A 34 12.55 -4.90 -1.68
CA ILE A 34 11.51 -4.72 -0.65
C ILE A 34 11.36 -5.97 0.22
N LEU A 35 11.37 -7.18 -0.36
CA LEU A 35 11.00 -8.41 0.33
C LEU A 35 12.15 -9.16 1.00
N ALA A 36 13.41 -8.81 0.70
CA ALA A 36 14.55 -9.48 1.29
C ALA A 36 14.57 -9.30 2.82
N ASP A 37 14.53 -10.39 3.54
CA ASP A 37 14.72 -10.38 4.99
C ASP A 37 16.21 -10.35 5.32
N ARG A 38 16.70 -9.18 5.68
CA ARG A 38 18.13 -8.93 5.99
C ARG A 38 18.61 -9.61 7.26
N ARG A 39 17.72 -10.20 8.06
CA ARG A 39 18.09 -11.03 9.22
C ARG A 39 18.62 -12.40 8.77
N LEU A 40 18.27 -12.85 7.55
CA LEU A 40 18.70 -14.12 6.99
C LEU A 40 19.97 -13.94 6.15
N THR A 41 21.01 -14.73 6.44
CA THR A 41 22.28 -14.69 5.70
C THR A 41 22.07 -15.02 4.22
N THR A 42 21.27 -16.04 3.93
CA THR A 42 20.95 -16.45 2.55
C THR A 42 20.32 -15.34 1.72
N HIS A 43 19.45 -14.51 2.33
CA HIS A 43 18.86 -13.37 1.62
C HIS A 43 19.88 -12.26 1.36
N ARG A 44 20.79 -12.00 2.29
CA ARG A 44 21.88 -11.03 2.07
C ARG A 44 22.83 -11.47 0.95
N GLU A 45 23.17 -12.76 0.92
CA GLU A 45 23.98 -13.34 -0.15
C GLU A 45 23.31 -13.23 -1.51
N GLN A 46 21.99 -13.51 -1.57
CA GLN A 46 21.20 -13.37 -2.80
C GLN A 46 21.10 -11.92 -3.26
N LEU A 47 20.88 -10.95 -2.36
CA LEU A 47 20.90 -9.53 -2.71
C LEU A 47 22.23 -9.14 -3.37
N THR A 48 23.34 -9.60 -2.81
CA THR A 48 24.69 -9.35 -3.37
C THR A 48 24.86 -10.00 -4.73
N ALA A 49 24.49 -11.28 -4.87
CA ALA A 49 24.62 -12.03 -6.13
C ALA A 49 23.73 -11.46 -7.26
N LEU A 50 22.57 -10.89 -6.92
CA LEU A 50 21.64 -10.28 -7.86
C LEU A 50 21.90 -8.79 -8.09
N GLU A 51 22.89 -8.21 -7.41
CA GLU A 51 23.21 -6.76 -7.43
C GLU A 51 21.98 -5.90 -7.10
N VAL A 52 21.18 -6.35 -6.11
CA VAL A 52 19.99 -5.64 -5.65
C VAL A 52 20.28 -4.93 -4.33
N LYS A 53 20.02 -3.64 -4.27
CA LYS A 53 20.05 -2.87 -3.01
C LYS A 53 18.72 -3.04 -2.27
N PRO A 54 18.75 -3.31 -0.95
CA PRO A 54 17.52 -3.36 -0.16
C PRO A 54 16.94 -1.97 0.02
N PHE A 55 15.62 -1.89 0.16
CA PHE A 55 14.92 -0.68 0.56
C PHE A 55 14.68 -0.67 2.06
N ASP A 56 14.74 0.52 2.66
CA ASP A 56 14.43 0.75 4.08
C ASP A 56 13.03 1.33 4.26
N LEU A 57 12.51 2.00 3.22
CA LEU A 57 11.25 2.72 3.23
C LEU A 57 10.56 2.58 1.87
N VAL A 58 9.25 2.36 1.92
CA VAL A 58 8.34 2.51 0.79
C VAL A 58 7.34 3.61 1.11
N VAL A 59 7.25 4.62 0.26
CA VAL A 59 6.21 5.66 0.33
C VAL A 59 5.39 5.52 -0.95
N CYS A 60 4.12 5.20 -0.80
CA CYS A 60 3.26 4.93 -1.95
C CYS A 60 1.83 5.34 -1.67
N ASN A 61 1.40 6.43 -2.27
CA ASN A 61 0.00 6.84 -2.33
C ASN A 61 -0.63 6.17 -3.54
N LEU A 62 -1.69 5.40 -3.33
CA LEU A 62 -2.40 4.72 -4.42
C LEU A 62 -3.11 5.71 -5.32
N TYR A 63 -3.39 5.32 -6.55
CA TYR A 63 -4.20 6.13 -7.44
C TYR A 63 -5.59 6.39 -6.85
N PRO A 64 -6.16 7.59 -7.07
CA PRO A 64 -7.40 8.05 -6.43
C PRO A 64 -8.64 7.41 -7.08
N PHE A 65 -8.77 6.09 -7.01
CA PHE A 65 -9.87 5.35 -7.61
C PHE A 65 -11.24 5.78 -7.07
N SER A 66 -11.37 5.80 -5.73
CA SER A 66 -12.64 6.14 -5.08
C SER A 66 -13.10 7.56 -5.38
N GLU A 67 -12.15 8.51 -5.43
CA GLU A 67 -12.42 9.91 -5.76
C GLU A 67 -12.86 10.04 -7.23
N THR A 68 -12.23 9.30 -8.14
CA THR A 68 -12.60 9.30 -9.57
C THR A 68 -14.03 8.78 -9.75
N VAL A 69 -14.38 7.69 -9.05
CA VAL A 69 -15.75 7.16 -9.05
C VAL A 69 -16.75 8.17 -8.48
N ALA A 70 -16.42 8.79 -7.34
CA ALA A 70 -17.29 9.78 -6.68
C ALA A 70 -17.50 11.03 -7.51
N GLN A 71 -16.53 11.43 -8.32
CA GLN A 71 -16.61 12.55 -9.26
C GLN A 71 -17.38 12.23 -10.54
N GLY A 72 -17.84 10.99 -10.71
CA GLY A 72 -18.61 10.54 -11.86
C GLY A 72 -17.73 10.26 -13.10
N GLY A 73 -16.48 9.89 -12.89
CA GLY A 73 -15.59 9.45 -13.95
C GLY A 73 -16.21 8.33 -14.81
N ASP A 74 -15.93 8.35 -16.10
CA ASP A 74 -16.43 7.32 -16.99
C ASP A 74 -15.78 5.96 -16.70
N PHE A 75 -16.24 4.90 -17.41
CA PHE A 75 -15.74 3.55 -17.16
C PHE A 75 -14.23 3.44 -17.38
N ASN A 76 -13.73 4.00 -18.47
CA ASN A 76 -12.31 3.90 -18.83
C ASN A 76 -11.45 4.75 -17.89
N GLU A 77 -11.92 5.94 -17.51
CA GLU A 77 -11.25 6.78 -16.50
C GLU A 77 -11.11 6.06 -15.16
N CYS A 78 -12.15 5.37 -14.70
CA CYS A 78 -12.09 4.57 -13.48
C CYS A 78 -11.12 3.39 -13.62
N ILE A 79 -11.15 2.67 -14.76
CA ILE A 79 -10.22 1.56 -15.04
C ILE A 79 -8.76 2.03 -14.96
N GLU A 80 -8.43 3.19 -15.54
CA GLU A 80 -7.06 3.73 -15.51
C GLU A 80 -6.60 4.14 -14.09
N LYS A 81 -7.53 4.26 -13.14
CA LYS A 81 -7.21 4.52 -11.73
C LYS A 81 -7.11 3.26 -10.87
N ILE A 82 -7.23 2.09 -11.46
CA ILE A 82 -6.95 0.84 -10.74
C ILE A 82 -5.44 0.65 -10.70
N ASP A 83 -4.86 0.90 -9.53
CA ASP A 83 -3.44 0.76 -9.27
C ASP A 83 -3.07 -0.71 -9.05
N ILE A 84 -2.13 -1.22 -9.84
CA ILE A 84 -1.62 -2.59 -9.73
C ILE A 84 -0.28 -2.62 -8.99
N GLY A 85 0.63 -1.75 -9.38
CA GLY A 85 1.99 -1.71 -8.85
C GLY A 85 2.07 -1.20 -7.42
N GLY A 86 1.30 -0.16 -7.11
CA GLY A 86 1.25 0.44 -5.78
C GLY A 86 0.83 -0.54 -4.68
N PRO A 87 -0.34 -1.18 -4.76
CA PRO A 87 -0.76 -2.19 -3.78
C PRO A 87 0.24 -3.33 -3.64
N SER A 88 0.86 -3.76 -4.73
CA SER A 88 1.90 -4.80 -4.71
C SER A 88 3.11 -4.40 -3.85
N MET A 89 3.64 -3.19 -4.04
CA MET A 89 4.76 -2.67 -3.25
C MET A 89 4.37 -2.44 -1.80
N VAL A 90 3.21 -1.86 -1.54
CA VAL A 90 2.68 -1.61 -0.19
C VAL A 90 2.57 -2.91 0.59
N ARG A 91 1.95 -3.94 0.00
CA ARG A 91 1.80 -5.26 0.64
C ARG A 91 3.14 -5.96 0.86
N ALA A 92 4.08 -5.83 -0.08
CA ALA A 92 5.42 -6.39 0.05
C ALA A 92 6.18 -5.75 1.22
N ALA A 93 6.15 -4.41 1.34
CA ALA A 93 6.80 -3.68 2.42
C ALA A 93 6.15 -3.99 3.77
N ALA A 94 4.81 -3.99 3.85
CA ALA A 94 4.07 -4.34 5.06
C ALA A 94 4.38 -5.76 5.53
N LYS A 95 4.45 -6.74 4.62
CA LYS A 95 4.88 -8.11 4.95
C LYS A 95 6.29 -8.14 5.53
N ASN A 96 7.19 -7.35 4.97
CA ASN A 96 8.59 -7.30 5.42
C ASN A 96 8.84 -6.17 6.44
N HIS A 97 7.87 -5.82 7.27
CA HIS A 97 7.97 -4.76 8.29
C HIS A 97 9.17 -4.94 9.24
N ALA A 98 9.71 -6.13 9.34
CA ALA A 98 10.94 -6.35 10.11
C ALA A 98 12.13 -5.56 9.56
N ASN A 99 12.14 -5.24 8.27
CA ASN A 99 13.23 -4.56 7.57
C ASN A 99 12.83 -3.24 6.91
N VAL A 100 11.54 -3.05 6.57
CA VAL A 100 11.05 -1.96 5.73
C VAL A 100 9.91 -1.24 6.44
N ALA A 101 9.95 0.09 6.46
CA ALA A 101 8.81 0.92 6.82
C ALA A 101 7.93 1.16 5.57
N VAL A 102 6.62 1.35 5.76
CA VAL A 102 5.69 1.65 4.67
C VAL A 102 4.75 2.78 5.05
N LEU A 103 4.66 3.79 4.20
CA LEU A 103 3.73 4.91 4.32
C LEU A 103 2.79 4.92 3.12
N THR A 104 1.51 5.11 3.40
CA THR A 104 0.44 5.06 2.38
C THR A 104 -0.42 6.31 2.31
N ASN A 105 -0.13 7.30 3.18
CA ASN A 105 -0.89 8.53 3.27
C ASN A 105 0.06 9.72 3.53
N PRO A 106 -0.12 10.87 2.85
CA PRO A 106 0.64 12.09 3.11
C PRO A 106 0.62 12.57 4.57
N ASP A 107 -0.44 12.29 5.32
CA ASP A 107 -0.55 12.64 6.75
C ASP A 107 0.54 11.99 7.62
N GLN A 108 1.21 10.97 7.09
CA GLN A 108 2.32 10.28 7.77
C GLN A 108 3.69 10.95 7.54
N TYR A 109 3.78 11.99 6.70
CA TYR A 109 5.08 12.57 6.32
C TYR A 109 5.74 13.38 7.44
N GLU A 110 4.97 14.00 8.32
CA GLU A 110 5.54 14.68 9.49
C GLU A 110 6.20 13.67 10.45
N ASP A 111 5.53 12.53 10.66
CA ASP A 111 6.09 11.44 11.47
C ASP A 111 7.34 10.81 10.83
N LEU A 112 7.39 10.74 9.49
CA LEU A 112 8.59 10.32 8.78
C LEU A 112 9.79 11.25 9.07
N ALA A 113 9.57 12.57 9.06
CA ALA A 113 10.63 13.53 9.35
C ALA A 113 11.18 13.35 10.77
N ARG A 114 10.30 13.11 11.76
CA ARG A 114 10.68 12.74 13.14
C ARG A 114 11.51 11.45 13.14
N ALA A 115 11.00 10.38 12.55
CA ALA A 115 11.67 9.08 12.54
C ALA A 115 13.05 9.15 11.90
N LEU A 116 13.21 9.89 10.80
CA LEU A 116 14.52 10.09 10.16
C LEU A 116 15.52 10.78 11.09
N SER A 117 15.07 11.76 11.88
CA SER A 117 15.93 12.45 12.85
C SER A 117 16.36 11.58 14.04
N GLU A 118 15.59 10.56 14.34
CA GLU A 118 15.78 9.61 15.44
C GLU A 118 16.48 8.30 15.00
N GLY A 119 16.89 8.20 13.73
CA GLY A 119 17.59 7.02 13.21
C GLY A 119 16.69 5.97 12.56
N GLY A 120 15.44 6.31 12.30
CA GLY A 120 14.44 5.48 11.63
C GLY A 120 13.30 5.01 12.54
N TYR A 121 12.32 4.35 11.94
CA TYR A 121 11.22 3.75 12.69
C TYR A 121 11.66 2.54 13.52
N THR A 122 11.18 2.44 14.75
CA THR A 122 11.32 1.25 15.59
C THR A 122 10.56 0.06 15.00
N MET A 123 10.83 -1.15 15.49
CA MET A 123 10.09 -2.35 15.08
C MET A 123 8.58 -2.24 15.39
N GLU A 124 8.23 -1.65 16.52
CA GLU A 124 6.83 -1.47 16.92
C GLU A 124 6.10 -0.51 15.99
N GLU A 125 6.70 0.63 15.69
CA GLU A 125 6.15 1.59 14.74
C GLU A 125 5.98 0.97 13.35
N ARG A 126 6.96 0.19 12.86
CA ARG A 126 6.82 -0.51 11.58
C ARG A 126 5.69 -1.53 11.56
N ARG A 127 5.39 -2.19 12.69
CA ARG A 127 4.21 -3.07 12.80
C ARG A 127 2.90 -2.30 12.68
N VAL A 128 2.82 -1.14 13.33
CA VAL A 128 1.66 -0.26 13.23
C VAL A 128 1.47 0.24 11.79
N LEU A 129 2.56 0.69 11.15
CA LEU A 129 2.55 1.11 9.74
C LEU A 129 2.11 -0.04 8.82
N ALA A 130 2.59 -1.26 9.05
CA ALA A 130 2.20 -2.43 8.27
C ALA A 130 0.71 -2.76 8.42
N ALA A 131 0.15 -2.66 9.63
CA ALA A 131 -1.27 -2.87 9.86
C ALA A 131 -2.12 -1.84 9.11
N ARG A 132 -1.72 -0.55 9.17
CA ARG A 132 -2.38 0.53 8.41
C ARG A 132 -2.29 0.30 6.90
N ALA A 133 -1.14 -0.14 6.40
CA ALA A 133 -0.93 -0.43 4.98
C ALA A 133 -1.81 -1.58 4.49
N PHE A 134 -1.98 -2.65 5.26
CA PHE A 134 -2.91 -3.73 4.92
C PHE A 134 -4.38 -3.28 4.98
N ALA A 135 -4.76 -2.46 5.96
CA ALA A 135 -6.11 -1.89 6.02
C ALA A 135 -6.39 -1.00 4.79
N HIS A 136 -5.42 -0.17 4.41
CA HIS A 136 -5.52 0.71 3.24
C HIS A 136 -5.70 -0.09 1.93
N THR A 137 -4.87 -1.13 1.71
CA THR A 137 -5.02 -1.97 0.50
C THR A 137 -6.32 -2.79 0.51
N ALA A 138 -6.78 -3.24 1.67
CA ALA A 138 -8.06 -3.95 1.78
C ALA A 138 -9.24 -3.03 1.45
N ALA A 139 -9.25 -1.79 1.96
CA ALA A 139 -10.27 -0.81 1.64
C ALA A 139 -10.28 -0.45 0.14
N TYR A 140 -9.09 -0.33 -0.45
CA TYR A 140 -8.93 -0.09 -1.88
C TYR A 140 -9.55 -1.22 -2.71
N ASP A 141 -9.20 -2.48 -2.43
CA ASP A 141 -9.72 -3.64 -3.15
C ASP A 141 -11.25 -3.79 -2.98
N VAL A 142 -11.77 -3.49 -1.79
CA VAL A 142 -13.23 -3.48 -1.55
C VAL A 142 -13.92 -2.41 -2.39
N ALA A 143 -13.34 -1.21 -2.51
CA ALA A 143 -13.90 -0.15 -3.35
C ALA A 143 -13.93 -0.57 -4.83
N VAL A 144 -12.85 -1.15 -5.36
CA VAL A 144 -12.78 -1.66 -6.73
C VAL A 144 -13.80 -2.79 -6.95
N ALA A 145 -13.84 -3.77 -6.06
CA ALA A 145 -14.75 -4.91 -6.16
C ALA A 145 -16.22 -4.47 -6.09
N THR A 146 -16.57 -3.53 -5.22
CA THR A 146 -17.91 -2.98 -5.10
C THR A 146 -18.31 -2.22 -6.36
N TRP A 147 -17.41 -1.41 -6.91
CA TRP A 147 -17.67 -0.67 -8.13
C TRP A 147 -17.94 -1.61 -9.33
N PHE A 148 -17.13 -2.65 -9.51
CA PHE A 148 -17.38 -3.67 -10.52
C PHE A 148 -18.67 -4.44 -10.28
N GLY A 149 -18.92 -4.85 -9.04
CA GLY A 149 -20.13 -5.62 -8.67
C GLY A 149 -21.44 -4.85 -8.84
N SER A 150 -21.41 -3.52 -8.83
CA SER A 150 -22.57 -2.66 -9.08
C SER A 150 -22.89 -2.45 -10.57
N ARG A 151 -22.04 -2.97 -11.46
CA ARG A 151 -22.15 -2.84 -12.91
C ARG A 151 -22.20 -4.22 -13.57
N ASP A 152 -22.58 -4.30 -14.82
CA ASP A 152 -22.34 -5.40 -15.75
C ASP A 152 -22.70 -6.85 -15.32
N GLY A 153 -23.83 -7.05 -14.64
CA GLY A 153 -24.42 -8.39 -14.55
C GLY A 153 -23.74 -9.39 -13.61
N VAL A 154 -22.92 -8.91 -12.68
CA VAL A 154 -22.33 -9.75 -11.62
C VAL A 154 -23.35 -10.04 -10.49
N ALA A 155 -24.56 -9.47 -10.59
CA ALA A 155 -25.65 -9.76 -9.68
C ALA A 155 -26.42 -11.00 -10.12
N VAL A 156 -26.81 -11.86 -9.17
CA VAL A 156 -27.73 -12.99 -9.37
C VAL A 156 -29.08 -12.59 -8.83
N ASP A 157 -30.10 -12.60 -9.67
CA ASP A 157 -31.46 -12.15 -9.31
C ASP A 157 -31.52 -10.74 -8.70
N GLY A 158 -30.66 -9.84 -9.15
CA GLY A 158 -30.56 -8.47 -8.64
C GLY A 158 -29.80 -8.33 -7.31
N VAL A 159 -29.22 -9.41 -6.79
CA VAL A 159 -28.42 -9.39 -5.55
C VAL A 159 -26.93 -9.45 -5.89
N PRO A 160 -26.09 -8.55 -5.34
CA PRO A 160 -24.65 -8.59 -5.56
C PRO A 160 -24.04 -9.91 -5.08
N THR A 161 -23.15 -10.50 -5.87
CA THR A 161 -22.43 -11.73 -5.49
C THR A 161 -21.28 -11.46 -4.50
N PHE A 162 -20.89 -10.20 -4.32
CA PHE A 162 -19.90 -9.76 -3.36
C PHE A 162 -20.39 -8.51 -2.64
N VAL A 163 -20.27 -8.51 -1.33
CA VAL A 163 -20.48 -7.34 -0.48
C VAL A 163 -19.28 -7.22 0.44
N GLY A 164 -18.57 -6.10 0.35
CA GLY A 164 -17.47 -5.75 1.23
C GLY A 164 -17.76 -4.40 1.91
N THR A 165 -17.51 -4.33 3.21
CA THR A 165 -17.57 -3.08 3.96
C THR A 165 -16.27 -2.86 4.70
N THR A 166 -15.80 -1.62 4.71
CA THR A 166 -14.64 -1.19 5.47
C THR A 166 -15.03 0.03 6.30
N GLY A 167 -14.41 0.17 7.47
CA GLY A 167 -14.63 1.32 8.33
C GLY A 167 -13.34 1.78 8.95
N GLU A 168 -13.17 3.08 9.09
CA GLU A 168 -12.11 3.66 9.89
C GLU A 168 -12.66 4.02 11.28
N LEU A 169 -11.84 3.82 12.30
CA LEU A 169 -12.21 4.17 13.66
C LEU A 169 -12.48 5.67 13.77
N SER A 170 -13.76 6.04 13.93
CA SER A 170 -14.17 7.42 14.10
C SER A 170 -13.91 7.89 15.54
N CYS A 171 -14.40 7.12 16.51
CA CYS A 171 -14.10 7.38 17.92
C CYS A 171 -14.27 6.14 18.79
N PRO A 172 -13.43 5.94 19.82
CA PRO A 172 -13.69 4.97 20.87
C PRO A 172 -14.85 5.47 21.74
N LEU A 173 -15.77 4.58 22.09
CA LEU A 173 -16.83 4.87 23.01
C LEU A 173 -16.36 4.63 24.44
N ARG A 174 -17.03 5.25 25.40
CA ARG A 174 -16.70 5.10 26.81
C ARG A 174 -16.90 3.67 27.30
N TYR A 175 -17.91 2.97 26.77
CA TYR A 175 -18.22 1.56 27.03
C TYR A 175 -19.23 1.05 25.98
N GLY A 176 -19.40 -0.25 25.87
CA GLY A 176 -20.39 -0.89 25.01
C GLY A 176 -21.77 -0.98 25.66
N GLU A 177 -22.48 -2.09 25.42
CA GLU A 177 -23.76 -2.34 26.07
C GLU A 177 -23.62 -2.43 27.60
N ASN A 178 -22.48 -2.96 28.07
CA ASN A 178 -22.13 -3.03 29.48
C ASN A 178 -20.85 -2.23 29.78
N SER A 179 -20.73 -1.72 31.00
CA SER A 179 -19.65 -0.81 31.42
C SER A 179 -18.22 -1.38 31.35
N HIS A 180 -18.07 -2.69 31.27
CA HIS A 180 -16.79 -3.38 31.14
C HIS A 180 -16.42 -3.73 29.70
N GLN A 181 -17.30 -3.46 28.73
CA GLN A 181 -17.08 -3.74 27.31
C GLN A 181 -16.47 -2.53 26.63
N ALA A 182 -15.41 -2.76 25.84
CA ALA A 182 -14.92 -1.76 24.90
C ALA A 182 -15.86 -1.67 23.69
N ALA A 183 -16.10 -0.47 23.20
CA ALA A 183 -16.85 -0.21 21.98
C ALA A 183 -16.28 0.96 21.20
N ALA A 184 -16.60 1.04 19.92
CA ALA A 184 -16.14 2.09 19.03
C ALA A 184 -17.16 2.35 17.92
N VAL A 185 -17.06 3.53 17.33
CA VAL A 185 -17.78 3.90 16.10
C VAL A 185 -16.78 3.85 14.94
N TYR A 186 -17.19 3.24 13.83
CA TYR A 186 -16.45 3.11 12.58
C TYR A 186 -17.18 3.84 11.47
#